data_d11a5bfe1b6bf74bd6afca1c4f4a8da9
#
_entry.id   d11a5bfe1b6bf74bd6afca1c4f4a8da9
#
_cell.length_a   1.000
_cell.length_b   1.000
_cell.length_c   1.000
_cell.angle_alpha   90.00
_cell.angle_beta   90.00
_cell.angle_gamma   90.00
#
_symmetry.space_group_name_H-M   'P 1'
#
loop_
_entity.id
_entity.type
_entity.pdbx_description
1 polymer ?
#
loop_
_entity_poly.entity_id
_entity_poly.type
_entity_poly.pdbx_seq_one_letter_code
_entity_poly.pdbx_strand_id
1 'polypeptide(L)'
;MVTDITLNPLLVIGPLICYDFNHIMKQDLLTISDKIFSSRLILGTGKFSSPLVMKHAIDASETEMVTVAMRRVDVTDSQDDFIESIDRTKISFLPNTSGARTAEEAVKLAKIARISGLSSWIKLEITPEPNYLLPDPIETLKAAQQLVKDGFTVLPYINADPILAKHLEEAGCAAVMPLASPIGSNQGIRVKELIQIIIEQSTVPVIIDAGLGRPSHAAEALELGADAVIVNTAIATSHDPILNASAFNLAVKAGRKAYLSG
;
A
#
# COMPACT_ATOMS: atom_id res chain seq x y z
N MET A 1 -50.38 -45.26 -42.95
CA MET A 1 -50.75 -43.89 -42.55
C MET A 1 -49.79 -43.44 -41.49
N VAL A 2 -48.82 -42.65 -41.88
CA VAL A 2 -47.76 -42.08 -41.00
C VAL A 2 -48.17 -40.64 -40.86
N THR A 3 -48.46 -40.22 -39.61
CA THR A 3 -48.80 -38.84 -39.30
C THR A 3 -47.50 -38.08 -38.91
N ASP A 4 -47.15 -37.10 -39.73
CA ASP A 4 -46.08 -36.13 -39.50
C ASP A 4 -46.33 -35.30 -38.24
N ILE A 5 -45.36 -35.33 -37.34
CA ILE A 5 -45.31 -34.38 -36.22
C ILE A 5 -44.36 -33.29 -36.63
N THR A 6 -44.89 -32.15 -37.03
CA THR A 6 -44.12 -30.91 -37.25
C THR A 6 -43.74 -30.30 -35.91
N LEU A 7 -42.43 -30.34 -35.59
CA LEU A 7 -41.82 -29.58 -34.49
C LEU A 7 -41.72 -28.11 -34.89
N ASN A 8 -42.32 -27.28 -34.11
CA ASN A 8 -42.25 -25.82 -34.24
C ASN A 8 -41.03 -25.30 -33.46
N PRO A 9 -39.99 -24.72 -34.12
CA PRO A 9 -38.87 -24.14 -33.40
C PRO A 9 -39.06 -22.63 -33.26
N LEU A 10 -39.72 -22.20 -32.19
CA LEU A 10 -39.64 -20.79 -31.73
C LEU A 10 -39.03 -20.77 -30.36
N LEU A 11 -37.71 -20.97 -30.29
CA LEU A 11 -36.91 -20.55 -29.16
C LEU A 11 -36.53 -19.10 -29.44
N VAL A 12 -37.23 -18.17 -28.80
CA VAL A 12 -36.85 -16.75 -28.78
C VAL A 12 -35.63 -16.64 -27.85
N ILE A 13 -34.45 -16.64 -28.46
CA ILE A 13 -33.21 -16.29 -27.77
C ILE A 13 -33.22 -14.76 -27.70
N GLY A 14 -33.41 -14.22 -26.47
CA GLY A 14 -33.23 -12.81 -26.20
C GLY A 14 -31.83 -12.32 -26.58
N PRO A 15 -31.58 -11.01 -26.68
CA PRO A 15 -30.30 -10.50 -27.15
C PRO A 15 -29.16 -11.03 -26.31
N LEU A 16 -28.27 -11.83 -26.92
CA LEU A 16 -26.97 -12.14 -26.36
C LEU A 16 -26.25 -10.79 -26.17
N ILE A 17 -26.11 -10.35 -24.92
CA ILE A 17 -25.17 -9.29 -24.57
C ILE A 17 -23.80 -9.90 -24.88
N CYS A 18 -23.24 -9.56 -26.04
CA CYS A 18 -21.83 -9.80 -26.33
C CYS A 18 -21.02 -8.97 -25.32
N TYR A 19 -20.62 -9.62 -24.23
CA TYR A 19 -19.56 -9.06 -23.41
C TYR A 19 -18.31 -9.01 -24.29
N ASP A 20 -17.83 -7.81 -24.55
CA ASP A 20 -16.55 -7.60 -25.23
C ASP A 20 -15.43 -8.12 -24.31
N PHE A 21 -14.99 -9.35 -24.55
CA PHE A 21 -13.91 -10.00 -23.81
C PHE A 21 -12.60 -9.18 -23.83
N ASN A 22 -12.44 -8.25 -24.78
CA ASN A 22 -11.30 -7.35 -24.82
C ASN A 22 -11.36 -6.25 -23.73
N HIS A 23 -12.53 -5.96 -23.15
CA HIS A 23 -12.65 -5.03 -22.03
C HIS A 23 -12.17 -5.63 -20.69
N ILE A 24 -12.08 -6.97 -20.60
CA ILE A 24 -11.69 -7.71 -19.39
C ILE A 24 -10.16 -7.73 -19.19
N MET A 25 -9.38 -7.38 -20.21
CA MET A 25 -7.91 -7.51 -20.20
C MET A 25 -7.14 -6.18 -20.09
N LYS A 26 -7.80 -5.10 -19.75
CA LYS A 26 -7.04 -3.89 -19.37
C LYS A 26 -6.46 -4.15 -17.98
N GLN A 27 -5.16 -4.40 -17.92
CA GLN A 27 -4.46 -4.68 -16.68
C GLN A 27 -4.66 -3.47 -15.73
N ASP A 28 -5.34 -3.70 -14.60
CA ASP A 28 -5.60 -2.68 -13.58
C ASP A 28 -4.33 -2.46 -12.75
N LEU A 29 -3.42 -1.65 -13.28
CA LEU A 29 -2.12 -1.36 -12.70
C LEU A 29 -2.20 -0.19 -11.70
N LEU A 30 -1.38 -0.24 -10.67
CA LEU A 30 -1.17 0.85 -9.72
C LEU A 30 -0.03 1.73 -10.24
N THR A 31 -0.32 2.99 -10.53
CA THR A 31 0.71 3.96 -10.89
C THR A 31 0.96 4.90 -9.72
N ILE A 32 2.21 5.00 -9.27
CA ILE A 32 2.67 5.97 -8.27
C ILE A 32 3.84 6.72 -8.88
N SER A 33 3.71 8.02 -9.10
CA SER A 33 4.72 8.84 -9.78
C SER A 33 5.13 8.21 -11.13
N ASP A 34 6.40 7.87 -11.29
CA ASP A 34 7.01 7.31 -12.50
C ASP A 34 7.01 5.77 -12.56
N LYS A 35 6.51 5.08 -11.51
CA LYS A 35 6.50 3.62 -11.43
C LYS A 35 5.12 3.02 -11.55
N ILE A 36 5.09 1.85 -12.16
CA ILE A 36 3.88 1.05 -12.36
C ILE A 36 4.05 -0.28 -11.63
N PHE A 37 3.02 -0.68 -10.88
CA PHE A 37 2.98 -1.89 -10.08
C PHE A 37 1.77 -2.74 -10.45
N SER A 38 1.93 -4.06 -10.47
CA SER A 38 0.83 -5.01 -10.60
C SER A 38 0.23 -5.33 -9.23
N SER A 39 1.03 -5.24 -8.18
CA SER A 39 0.61 -5.48 -6.81
C SER A 39 0.08 -4.19 -6.15
N ARG A 40 -1.03 -4.32 -5.43
CA ARG A 40 -1.61 -3.28 -4.57
C ARG A 40 -1.36 -3.53 -3.08
N LEU A 41 -0.55 -4.55 -2.77
CA LEU A 41 -0.09 -4.85 -1.43
C LEU A 41 1.36 -4.39 -1.27
N ILE A 42 1.61 -3.48 -0.34
CA ILE A 42 2.95 -3.07 0.08
C ILE A 42 3.25 -3.75 1.42
N LEU A 43 4.42 -4.38 1.54
CA LEU A 43 4.77 -5.12 2.75
C LEU A 43 5.78 -4.35 3.59
N GLY A 44 5.46 -4.21 4.89
CA GLY A 44 6.44 -3.74 5.87
C GLY A 44 7.42 -4.84 6.25
N THR A 45 8.69 -4.52 6.44
CA THR A 45 9.75 -5.49 6.74
C THR A 45 10.10 -5.60 8.22
N GLY A 46 9.39 -4.88 9.08
CA GLY A 46 9.64 -4.94 10.54
C GLY A 46 9.03 -6.17 11.20
N LYS A 47 9.59 -6.55 12.37
CA LYS A 47 9.03 -7.56 13.30
C LYS A 47 9.05 -9.02 12.82
N PHE A 48 9.56 -9.35 11.67
CA PHE A 48 9.77 -10.74 11.26
C PHE A 48 10.78 -11.43 12.18
N SER A 49 10.59 -12.72 12.42
CA SER A 49 11.46 -13.52 13.29
C SER A 49 12.85 -13.79 12.70
N SER A 50 12.97 -13.74 11.36
CA SER A 50 14.24 -13.89 10.64
C SER A 50 14.15 -13.29 9.23
N PRO A 51 15.31 -12.99 8.60
CA PRO A 51 15.38 -12.57 7.20
C PRO A 51 14.78 -13.62 6.24
N LEU A 52 14.97 -14.90 6.53
CA LEU A 52 14.44 -16.00 5.71
C LEU A 52 12.91 -16.05 5.72
N VAL A 53 12.29 -15.92 6.89
CA VAL A 53 10.81 -15.86 7.01
C VAL A 53 10.26 -14.65 6.30
N MET A 54 10.93 -13.50 6.44
CA MET A 54 10.55 -12.27 5.73
C MET A 54 10.62 -12.45 4.22
N LYS A 55 11.72 -13.02 3.69
CA LYS A 55 11.87 -13.27 2.25
C LYS A 55 10.72 -14.14 1.71
N HIS A 56 10.41 -15.25 2.38
CA HIS A 56 9.31 -16.11 1.95
C HIS A 56 7.94 -15.42 2.06
N ALA A 57 7.74 -14.54 3.05
CA ALA A 57 6.52 -13.75 3.15
C ALA A 57 6.42 -12.71 2.03
N ILE A 58 7.53 -12.08 1.63
CA ILE A 58 7.60 -11.18 0.45
C ILE A 58 7.19 -11.96 -0.79
N ASP A 59 7.79 -13.13 -1.03
CA ASP A 59 7.47 -13.97 -2.20
C ASP A 59 5.98 -14.38 -2.21
N ALA A 60 5.45 -14.84 -1.06
CA ALA A 60 4.05 -15.27 -0.93
C ALA A 60 3.04 -14.13 -1.03
N SER A 61 3.43 -12.91 -0.71
CA SER A 61 2.60 -11.71 -0.82
C SER A 61 2.51 -11.17 -2.25
N GLU A 62 3.40 -11.60 -3.13
CA GLU A 62 3.57 -11.05 -4.50
C GLU A 62 3.72 -9.51 -4.49
N THR A 63 4.24 -8.95 -3.40
CA THR A 63 4.49 -7.50 -3.33
C THR A 63 5.64 -7.10 -4.25
N GLU A 64 5.53 -5.94 -4.84
CA GLU A 64 6.60 -5.32 -5.65
C GLU A 64 7.23 -4.12 -4.93
N MET A 65 6.78 -3.83 -3.70
CA MET A 65 7.33 -2.75 -2.87
C MET A 65 7.36 -3.15 -1.40
N VAL A 66 8.50 -2.91 -0.75
CA VAL A 66 8.66 -3.13 0.69
C VAL A 66 9.11 -1.85 1.39
N THR A 67 8.62 -1.62 2.62
CA THR A 67 9.10 -0.51 3.45
C THR A 67 10.29 -0.93 4.30
N VAL A 68 11.29 -0.06 4.42
CA VAL A 68 12.52 -0.29 5.20
C VAL A 68 12.73 0.87 6.18
N ALA A 69 12.79 0.55 7.48
CA ALA A 69 13.03 1.57 8.48
C ALA A 69 14.50 2.00 8.54
N MET A 70 14.80 3.27 8.24
CA MET A 70 16.16 3.81 8.21
C MET A 70 16.93 3.66 9.53
N ARG A 71 16.25 3.61 10.65
CA ARG A 71 16.88 3.34 11.96
C ARG A 71 17.47 1.93 12.09
N ARG A 72 17.09 1.00 11.25
CA ARG A 72 17.55 -0.40 11.27
C ARG A 72 18.62 -0.68 10.22
N VAL A 73 18.84 0.25 9.31
CA VAL A 73 19.89 0.12 8.30
C VAL A 73 21.18 0.60 8.92
N ASP A 74 22.08 -0.32 9.23
CA ASP A 74 23.43 0.03 9.57
C ASP A 74 24.19 0.39 8.27
N VAL A 75 24.26 1.67 7.98
CA VAL A 75 24.92 2.20 6.77
C VAL A 75 26.42 1.91 6.78
N THR A 76 26.98 1.48 7.92
CA THR A 76 28.41 1.17 8.10
C THR A 76 28.70 -0.32 7.99
N ASP A 77 27.68 -1.18 8.12
CA ASP A 77 27.81 -2.62 7.93
C ASP A 77 27.42 -2.98 6.50
N SER A 78 28.43 -3.30 5.69
CA SER A 78 28.25 -3.75 4.30
C SER A 78 27.61 -5.16 4.21
N GLN A 79 27.29 -5.79 5.32
CA GLN A 79 26.66 -7.10 5.46
C GLN A 79 25.32 -7.01 6.22
N ASP A 80 24.47 -6.01 5.89
CA ASP A 80 23.10 -6.07 6.37
C ASP A 80 22.37 -7.18 5.60
N ASP A 81 22.51 -8.43 6.10
CA ASP A 81 21.90 -9.67 5.57
C ASP A 81 20.41 -9.50 5.25
N PHE A 82 19.79 -8.50 5.88
CA PHE A 82 18.38 -8.17 5.71
C PHE A 82 18.09 -7.53 4.35
N ILE A 83 18.86 -6.51 3.94
CA ILE A 83 18.67 -5.80 2.66
C ILE A 83 19.16 -6.68 1.51
N GLU A 84 20.27 -7.39 1.70
CA GLU A 84 20.85 -8.28 0.69
C GLU A 84 19.95 -9.49 0.37
N SER A 85 19.08 -9.90 1.30
CA SER A 85 18.15 -11.00 1.09
C SER A 85 17.00 -10.68 0.12
N ILE A 86 16.79 -9.39 -0.22
CA ILE A 86 15.69 -8.93 -1.07
C ILE A 86 16.20 -8.68 -2.50
N ASP A 87 15.55 -9.30 -3.48
CA ASP A 87 15.84 -9.10 -4.90
C ASP A 87 15.42 -7.70 -5.38
N ARG A 88 16.38 -6.78 -5.41
CA ARG A 88 16.18 -5.37 -5.82
C ARG A 88 15.80 -5.21 -7.30
N THR A 89 15.90 -6.24 -8.11
CA THR A 89 15.47 -6.18 -9.51
C THR A 89 13.96 -6.32 -9.64
N LYS A 90 13.30 -6.93 -8.64
CA LYS A 90 11.86 -7.18 -8.59
C LYS A 90 11.14 -6.33 -7.55
N ILE A 91 11.83 -5.98 -6.47
CA ILE A 91 11.23 -5.30 -5.31
C ILE A 91 11.77 -3.89 -5.18
N SER A 92 10.88 -2.91 -5.23
CA SER A 92 11.20 -1.52 -4.96
C SER A 92 11.31 -1.27 -3.45
N PHE A 93 12.35 -0.57 -3.02
CA PHE A 93 12.46 -0.14 -1.64
C PHE A 93 11.78 1.21 -1.41
N LEU A 94 11.00 1.28 -0.36
CA LEU A 94 10.39 2.48 0.18
C LEU A 94 10.94 2.72 1.59
N PRO A 95 12.11 3.38 1.74
CA PRO A 95 12.64 3.74 3.05
C PRO A 95 11.63 4.59 3.81
N ASN A 96 11.54 4.41 5.13
CA ASN A 96 10.70 5.25 5.96
C ASN A 96 11.50 6.00 7.03
N THR A 97 10.98 7.16 7.44
CA THR A 97 11.55 8.02 8.46
C THR A 97 11.03 7.70 9.87
N SER A 98 10.56 6.46 10.06
CA SER A 98 9.99 6.01 11.34
C SER A 98 10.89 6.36 12.52
N GLY A 99 10.29 7.02 13.50
CA GLY A 99 10.92 7.50 14.71
C GLY A 99 11.47 8.92 14.63
N ALA A 100 11.36 9.61 13.50
CA ALA A 100 11.52 11.06 13.47
C ALA A 100 10.42 11.72 14.30
N ARG A 101 10.79 12.75 15.05
CA ARG A 101 9.88 13.53 15.88
C ARG A 101 9.61 14.91 15.32
N THR A 102 10.46 15.36 14.40
CA THR A 102 10.39 16.67 13.74
C THR A 102 10.62 16.54 12.23
N ALA A 103 10.22 17.55 11.49
CA ALA A 103 10.47 17.65 10.05
C ALA A 103 11.97 17.58 9.74
N GLU A 104 12.79 18.24 10.53
CA GLU A 104 14.26 18.26 10.34
C GLU A 104 14.87 16.86 10.45
N GLU A 105 14.47 16.09 11.48
CA GLU A 105 14.91 14.70 11.65
C GLU A 105 14.48 13.82 10.48
N ALA A 106 13.23 13.94 10.03
CA ALA A 106 12.71 13.19 8.89
C ALA A 106 13.46 13.51 7.60
N VAL A 107 13.70 14.79 7.31
CA VAL A 107 14.47 15.22 6.14
C VAL A 107 15.91 14.68 6.21
N LYS A 108 16.53 14.67 7.38
CA LYS A 108 17.87 14.08 7.56
C LYS A 108 17.88 12.59 7.26
N LEU A 109 16.93 11.82 7.79
CA LEU A 109 16.81 10.37 7.53
C LEU A 109 16.58 10.09 6.04
N ALA A 110 15.71 10.85 5.37
CA ALA A 110 15.49 10.71 3.94
C ALA A 110 16.76 10.96 3.13
N LYS A 111 17.54 11.99 3.46
CA LYS A 111 18.83 12.29 2.80
C LYS A 111 19.85 11.16 3.01
N ILE A 112 19.88 10.56 4.20
CA ILE A 112 20.73 9.39 4.46
C ILE A 112 20.32 8.23 3.57
N ALA A 113 19.02 7.91 3.46
CA ALA A 113 18.51 6.85 2.58
C ALA A 113 18.95 7.03 1.12
N ARG A 114 18.91 8.27 0.61
CA ARG A 114 19.35 8.58 -0.75
C ARG A 114 20.87 8.46 -0.93
N ILE A 115 21.63 8.98 0.02
CA ILE A 115 23.10 8.95 -0.02
C ILE A 115 23.62 7.50 0.07
N SER A 116 22.96 6.62 0.83
CA SER A 116 23.30 5.20 0.88
C SER A 116 22.89 4.41 -0.37
N GLY A 117 22.35 5.08 -1.40
CA GLY A 117 21.93 4.43 -2.65
C GLY A 117 20.69 3.56 -2.50
N LEU A 118 19.94 3.70 -1.39
CA LEU A 118 18.76 2.87 -1.15
C LEU A 118 17.59 3.28 -2.05
N SER A 119 17.15 4.54 -1.97
CA SER A 119 16.08 5.08 -2.80
C SER A 119 15.98 6.61 -2.68
N SER A 120 15.42 7.27 -3.70
CA SER A 120 14.89 8.65 -3.62
C SER A 120 13.39 8.69 -3.30
N TRP A 121 12.73 7.53 -3.19
CA TRP A 121 11.38 7.40 -2.67
C TRP A 121 11.43 7.36 -1.15
N ILE A 122 10.46 7.96 -0.48
CA ILE A 122 10.43 8.01 0.98
C ILE A 122 9.00 7.90 1.52
N LYS A 123 8.77 6.96 2.41
CA LYS A 123 7.58 6.96 3.28
C LYS A 123 7.86 7.90 4.44
N LEU A 124 7.21 9.06 4.42
CA LEU A 124 7.43 10.09 5.42
C LEU A 124 6.58 9.80 6.66
N GLU A 125 7.26 9.50 7.76
CA GLU A 125 6.64 9.26 9.08
C GLU A 125 7.27 10.20 10.11
N ILE A 126 6.45 11.03 10.77
CA ILE A 126 6.86 11.89 11.90
C ILE A 126 5.92 11.62 13.04
N THR A 127 6.42 10.92 14.07
CA THR A 127 5.62 10.46 15.20
C THR A 127 6.29 10.94 16.50
N PRO A 128 5.96 12.15 16.97
CA PRO A 128 6.64 12.76 18.13
C PRO A 128 6.38 12.00 19.43
N GLU A 129 5.25 11.28 19.51
CA GLU A 129 4.86 10.47 20.66
C GLU A 129 5.08 8.98 20.35
N PRO A 130 6.03 8.29 21.05
CA PRO A 130 6.46 6.95 20.69
C PRO A 130 5.50 5.81 21.09
N ASN A 131 4.52 6.07 21.98
CA ASN A 131 3.62 5.00 22.45
C ASN A 131 2.49 4.70 21.47
N TYR A 132 1.92 5.75 20.85
CA TYR A 132 0.78 5.61 19.93
C TYR A 132 1.18 5.74 18.47
N LEU A 133 2.36 6.30 18.19
CA LEU A 133 2.89 6.46 16.82
C LEU A 133 1.94 7.22 15.89
N LEU A 134 1.22 8.21 16.45
CA LEU A 134 0.35 9.06 15.65
C LEU A 134 1.17 10.13 14.92
N PRO A 135 0.86 10.37 13.63
CA PRO A 135 1.61 11.33 12.83
C PRO A 135 1.29 12.77 13.21
N ASP A 136 2.33 13.62 13.26
CA ASP A 136 2.19 15.06 13.44
C ASP A 136 1.82 15.73 12.10
N PRO A 137 0.65 16.39 11.98
CA PRO A 137 0.21 16.95 10.70
C PRO A 137 1.06 18.15 10.25
N ILE A 138 1.52 18.97 11.19
CA ILE A 138 2.27 20.20 10.89
C ILE A 138 3.68 19.86 10.44
N GLU A 139 4.38 19.04 11.20
CA GLU A 139 5.74 18.62 10.89
C GLU A 139 5.76 17.74 9.60
N THR A 140 4.71 16.93 9.38
CA THR A 140 4.59 16.12 8.16
C THR A 140 4.44 17.00 6.91
N LEU A 141 3.58 18.03 6.94
CA LEU A 141 3.43 18.94 5.80
C LEU A 141 4.72 19.73 5.54
N LYS A 142 5.36 20.24 6.59
CA LYS A 142 6.64 20.96 6.49
C LYS A 142 7.75 20.11 5.88
N ALA A 143 7.90 18.86 6.34
CA ALA A 143 8.90 17.92 5.81
C ALA A 143 8.59 17.53 4.37
N ALA A 144 7.31 17.28 4.03
CA ALA A 144 6.88 16.92 2.69
C ALA A 144 7.24 18.02 1.68
N GLN A 145 6.92 19.27 1.97
CA GLN A 145 7.27 20.43 1.13
C GLN A 145 8.77 20.52 0.87
N GLN A 146 9.59 20.31 1.90
CA GLN A 146 11.06 20.34 1.77
C GLN A 146 11.56 19.16 0.94
N LEU A 147 11.07 17.95 1.20
CA LEU A 147 11.52 16.74 0.52
C LEU A 147 11.13 16.73 -0.97
N VAL A 148 9.91 17.17 -1.30
CA VAL A 148 9.48 17.34 -2.70
C VAL A 148 10.37 18.35 -3.43
N LYS A 149 10.66 19.49 -2.80
CA LYS A 149 11.60 20.48 -3.34
C LYS A 149 13.01 19.91 -3.54
N ASP A 150 13.45 19.02 -2.66
CA ASP A 150 14.74 18.33 -2.75
C ASP A 150 14.74 17.16 -3.75
N GLY A 151 13.63 16.95 -4.49
CA GLY A 151 13.49 15.93 -5.54
C GLY A 151 13.25 14.51 -5.02
N PHE A 152 12.61 14.35 -3.87
CA PHE A 152 12.13 13.06 -3.39
C PHE A 152 10.72 12.75 -3.90
N THR A 153 10.45 11.48 -4.14
CA THR A 153 9.10 10.95 -4.29
C THR A 153 8.55 10.64 -2.90
N VAL A 154 7.63 11.50 -2.41
CA VAL A 154 7.17 11.48 -1.02
C VAL A 154 5.82 10.82 -0.90
N LEU A 155 5.70 9.84 0.01
CA LEU A 155 4.47 9.15 0.40
C LEU A 155 4.26 9.35 1.90
N PRO A 156 3.47 10.36 2.34
CA PRO A 156 3.32 10.72 3.75
C PRO A 156 2.31 9.85 4.48
N TYR A 157 2.70 9.32 5.65
CA TYR A 157 1.82 8.71 6.63
C TYR A 157 1.10 9.78 7.45
N ILE A 158 -0.23 9.75 7.47
CA ILE A 158 -1.07 10.78 8.09
C ILE A 158 -2.22 10.17 8.89
N ASN A 159 -2.82 10.96 9.78
CA ASN A 159 -4.18 10.69 10.25
C ASN A 159 -5.15 10.74 9.05
N ALA A 160 -6.33 10.13 9.17
CA ALA A 160 -7.36 10.25 8.15
C ALA A 160 -7.98 11.67 8.16
N ASP A 161 -7.20 12.63 7.71
CA ASP A 161 -7.55 14.05 7.64
C ASP A 161 -7.63 14.47 6.15
N PRO A 162 -8.83 14.70 5.60
CA PRO A 162 -9.01 15.07 4.20
C PRO A 162 -8.35 16.40 3.84
N ILE A 163 -8.31 17.36 4.78
CA ILE A 163 -7.71 18.69 4.52
C ILE A 163 -6.19 18.57 4.42
N LEU A 164 -5.57 17.83 5.36
CA LEU A 164 -4.13 17.58 5.30
C LEU A 164 -3.76 16.77 4.03
N ALA A 165 -4.56 15.76 3.67
CA ALA A 165 -4.34 14.99 2.45
C ALA A 165 -4.29 15.91 1.22
N LYS A 166 -5.22 16.87 1.12
CA LYS A 166 -5.25 17.86 0.04
C LYS A 166 -4.02 18.76 0.03
N HIS A 167 -3.59 19.28 1.19
CA HIS A 167 -2.39 20.10 1.27
C HIS A 167 -1.12 19.33 0.88
N LEU A 168 -1.04 18.04 1.20
CA LEU A 168 0.09 17.19 0.82
C LEU A 168 0.12 16.91 -0.68
N GLU A 169 -1.04 16.69 -1.29
CA GLU A 169 -1.18 16.57 -2.74
C GLU A 169 -0.73 17.87 -3.44
N GLU A 170 -1.20 19.04 -2.96
CA GLU A 170 -0.79 20.36 -3.46
C GLU A 170 0.70 20.65 -3.27
N ALA A 171 1.32 20.08 -2.22
CA ALA A 171 2.75 20.14 -2.00
C ALA A 171 3.56 19.25 -2.96
N GLY A 172 2.90 18.39 -3.76
CA GLY A 172 3.52 17.53 -4.74
C GLY A 172 3.88 16.13 -4.23
N CYS A 173 3.23 15.65 -3.17
CA CYS A 173 3.37 14.26 -2.73
C CYS A 173 2.84 13.30 -3.80
N ALA A 174 3.49 12.15 -3.95
CA ALA A 174 3.16 11.17 -4.98
C ALA A 174 2.00 10.24 -4.61
N ALA A 175 1.62 10.20 -3.35
CA ALA A 175 0.48 9.49 -2.80
C ALA A 175 0.15 10.09 -1.44
N VAL A 176 -0.98 9.69 -0.83
CA VAL A 176 -1.29 9.95 0.58
C VAL A 176 -1.58 8.63 1.30
N MET A 177 -1.11 8.51 2.55
CA MET A 177 -1.17 7.27 3.30
C MET A 177 -1.92 7.45 4.63
N PRO A 178 -3.28 7.57 4.59
CA PRO A 178 -4.07 7.69 5.80
C PRO A 178 -4.06 6.38 6.60
N LEU A 179 -3.95 6.49 7.93
CA LEU A 179 -4.11 5.35 8.82
C LEU A 179 -5.57 4.88 8.86
N ALA A 180 -5.77 3.57 8.93
CA ALA A 180 -7.09 2.96 9.22
C ALA A 180 -7.40 2.96 10.72
N SER A 181 -6.36 2.69 11.52
CA SER A 181 -6.33 2.77 12.99
C SER A 181 -4.85 2.81 13.43
N PRO A 182 -4.54 3.09 14.71
CA PRO A 182 -3.15 3.25 15.16
C PRO A 182 -2.26 2.05 14.82
N ILE A 183 -0.98 2.33 14.54
CA ILE A 183 0.03 1.31 14.18
C ILE A 183 0.02 0.16 15.19
N GLY A 184 -0.07 -1.07 14.71
CA GLY A 184 -0.02 -2.29 15.52
C GLY A 184 -1.30 -2.62 16.29
N SER A 185 -2.35 -1.81 16.17
CA SER A 185 -3.63 -2.05 16.88
C SER A 185 -4.45 -3.20 16.28
N ASN A 186 -4.25 -3.55 15.02
CA ASN A 186 -5.00 -4.59 14.28
C ASN A 186 -6.54 -4.39 14.31
N GLN A 187 -7.01 -3.15 14.48
CA GLN A 187 -8.44 -2.85 14.67
C GLN A 187 -9.23 -2.68 13.37
N GLY A 188 -8.55 -2.70 12.21
CA GLY A 188 -9.18 -2.48 10.91
C GLY A 188 -9.50 -1.01 10.65
N ILE A 189 -10.45 -0.75 9.76
CA ILE A 189 -10.81 0.60 9.33
C ILE A 189 -11.78 1.23 10.33
N ARG A 190 -11.26 2.10 11.21
CA ARG A 190 -12.06 2.77 12.25
C ARG A 190 -12.55 4.15 11.84
N VAL A 191 -12.00 4.71 10.78
CA VAL A 191 -12.24 6.08 10.30
C VAL A 191 -12.72 6.06 8.84
N LYS A 192 -13.63 5.12 8.54
CA LYS A 192 -14.11 4.78 7.19
C LYS A 192 -14.61 5.99 6.41
N GLU A 193 -15.43 6.81 7.03
CA GLU A 193 -16.05 7.98 6.40
C GLU A 193 -15.00 9.03 5.99
N LEU A 194 -14.00 9.25 6.84
CA LEU A 194 -12.92 10.18 6.52
C LEU A 194 -12.00 9.63 5.41
N ILE A 195 -11.71 8.34 5.42
CA ILE A 195 -10.95 7.67 4.36
C ILE A 195 -11.71 7.77 3.03
N GLN A 196 -13.02 7.58 3.03
CA GLN A 196 -13.84 7.68 1.82
C GLN A 196 -13.79 9.09 1.24
N ILE A 197 -13.88 10.13 2.08
CA ILE A 197 -13.72 11.53 1.62
C ILE A 197 -12.34 11.74 0.99
N ILE A 198 -11.27 11.19 1.59
CA ILE A 198 -9.92 11.29 1.04
C ILE A 198 -9.87 10.61 -0.34
N ILE A 199 -10.41 9.40 -0.48
CA ILE A 199 -10.44 8.66 -1.75
C ILE A 199 -11.20 9.45 -2.83
N GLU A 200 -12.35 10.01 -2.51
CA GLU A 200 -13.19 10.76 -3.45
C GLU A 200 -12.55 12.07 -3.92
N GLN A 201 -11.72 12.69 -3.09
CA GLN A 201 -11.13 14.01 -3.37
C GLN A 201 -9.70 13.97 -3.89
N SER A 202 -8.98 12.86 -3.70
CA SER A 202 -7.58 12.76 -4.11
C SER A 202 -7.42 12.55 -5.60
N THR A 203 -6.42 13.20 -6.18
CA THR A 203 -5.96 12.97 -7.56
C THR A 203 -4.67 12.15 -7.61
N VAL A 204 -4.09 11.87 -6.45
CA VAL A 204 -2.96 10.96 -6.25
C VAL A 204 -3.43 9.67 -5.58
N PRO A 205 -2.70 8.55 -5.72
CA PRO A 205 -3.07 7.29 -5.07
C PRO A 205 -3.26 7.42 -3.56
N VAL A 206 -4.34 6.80 -3.06
CA VAL A 206 -4.64 6.69 -1.63
C VAL A 206 -4.27 5.28 -1.16
N ILE A 207 -3.30 5.19 -0.27
CA ILE A 207 -2.76 3.93 0.23
C ILE A 207 -3.13 3.80 1.71
N ILE A 208 -3.99 2.85 2.07
CA ILE A 208 -4.37 2.67 3.47
C ILE A 208 -3.22 2.07 4.25
N ASP A 209 -2.77 2.81 5.25
CA ASP A 209 -1.66 2.42 6.12
C ASP A 209 -2.17 2.11 7.54
N ALA A 210 -1.40 1.35 8.29
CA ALA A 210 -1.59 1.05 9.71
C ALA A 210 -2.96 0.45 10.11
N GLY A 211 -2.93 -0.37 11.14
CA GLY A 211 -4.12 -0.91 11.78
C GLY A 211 -4.84 -2.05 11.06
N LEU A 212 -4.45 -2.41 9.84
CA LEU A 212 -5.00 -3.56 9.13
C LEU A 212 -4.50 -4.87 9.76
N GLY A 213 -5.39 -5.59 10.46
CA GLY A 213 -5.02 -6.77 11.25
C GLY A 213 -5.46 -8.11 10.65
N ARG A 214 -6.25 -8.08 9.57
CA ARG A 214 -6.79 -9.28 8.92
C ARG A 214 -6.88 -9.09 7.41
N PRO A 215 -6.81 -10.16 6.61
CA PRO A 215 -7.04 -10.08 5.16
C PRO A 215 -8.36 -9.39 4.79
N SER A 216 -9.44 -9.61 5.53
CA SER A 216 -10.74 -8.94 5.31
C SER A 216 -10.67 -7.42 5.43
N HIS A 217 -9.80 -6.87 6.30
CA HIS A 217 -9.61 -5.42 6.39
C HIS A 217 -8.93 -4.84 5.14
N ALA A 218 -8.03 -5.62 4.52
CA ALA A 218 -7.40 -5.22 3.26
C ALA A 218 -8.41 -5.30 2.10
N ALA A 219 -9.27 -6.33 2.06
CA ALA A 219 -10.36 -6.41 1.10
C ALA A 219 -11.30 -5.20 1.23
N GLU A 220 -11.76 -4.89 2.45
CA GLU A 220 -12.61 -3.73 2.72
C GLU A 220 -11.98 -2.41 2.26
N ALA A 221 -10.67 -2.21 2.49
CA ALA A 221 -9.96 -1.03 2.03
C ALA A 221 -10.02 -0.87 0.51
N LEU A 222 -9.78 -1.97 -0.24
CA LEU A 222 -9.84 -1.95 -1.70
C LEU A 222 -11.28 -1.84 -2.24
N GLU A 223 -12.27 -2.41 -1.55
CA GLU A 223 -13.70 -2.26 -1.87
C GLU A 223 -14.18 -0.82 -1.69
N LEU A 224 -13.62 -0.08 -0.73
CA LEU A 224 -13.87 1.35 -0.57
C LEU A 224 -13.31 2.22 -1.70
N GLY A 225 -12.41 1.67 -2.52
CA GLY A 225 -11.77 2.38 -3.61
C GLY A 225 -10.33 2.83 -3.32
N ALA A 226 -9.72 2.43 -2.20
CA ALA A 226 -8.30 2.67 -1.99
C ALA A 226 -7.46 2.03 -3.10
N ASP A 227 -6.35 2.68 -3.45
CA ASP A 227 -5.49 2.21 -4.53
C ASP A 227 -4.57 1.08 -4.10
N ALA A 228 -4.14 1.07 -2.84
CA ALA A 228 -3.29 0.05 -2.25
C ALA A 228 -3.42 0.02 -0.72
N VAL A 229 -2.77 -0.97 -0.12
CA VAL A 229 -2.64 -1.08 1.34
C VAL A 229 -1.19 -1.36 1.73
N ILE A 230 -0.79 -0.91 2.93
CA ILE A 230 0.44 -1.35 3.58
C ILE A 230 0.09 -2.26 4.76
N VAL A 231 0.73 -3.41 4.83
CA VAL A 231 0.59 -4.35 5.94
C VAL A 231 1.97 -4.76 6.45
N ASN A 232 2.16 -4.76 7.75
CA ASN A 232 3.38 -5.23 8.41
C ASN A 232 3.05 -6.13 9.60
N THR A 233 2.65 -5.55 10.74
CA THR A 233 2.50 -6.27 12.02
C THR A 233 1.61 -7.50 11.88
N ALA A 234 0.46 -7.40 11.21
CA ALA A 234 -0.49 -8.50 11.05
C ALA A 234 0.12 -9.73 10.35
N ILE A 235 1.01 -9.51 9.40
CA ILE A 235 1.72 -10.59 8.70
C ILE A 235 2.91 -11.07 9.54
N ALA A 236 3.80 -10.16 9.91
CA ALA A 236 5.07 -10.49 10.54
C ALA A 236 4.94 -11.20 11.90
N THR A 237 3.88 -10.90 12.66
CA THR A 237 3.64 -11.46 14.00
C THR A 237 2.57 -12.57 14.03
N SER A 238 2.07 -12.99 12.86
CA SER A 238 1.15 -14.12 12.78
C SER A 238 1.86 -15.44 13.09
N HIS A 239 1.08 -16.47 13.43
CA HIS A 239 1.62 -17.81 13.65
C HIS A 239 2.33 -18.36 12.40
N ASP A 240 1.78 -18.08 11.22
CA ASP A 240 2.37 -18.42 9.92
C ASP A 240 2.41 -17.16 9.03
N PRO A 241 3.53 -16.42 9.05
CA PRO A 241 3.68 -15.21 8.26
C PRO A 241 3.57 -15.42 6.75
N ILE A 242 4.01 -16.59 6.26
CA ILE A 242 4.02 -16.89 4.82
C ILE A 242 2.60 -17.13 4.32
N LEU A 243 1.85 -17.99 5.03
CA LEU A 243 0.46 -18.26 4.72
C LEU A 243 -0.40 -16.99 4.83
N ASN A 244 -0.15 -16.17 5.87
CA ASN A 244 -0.90 -14.93 6.08
C ASN A 244 -0.57 -13.86 5.01
N ALA A 245 0.68 -13.79 4.55
CA ALA A 245 1.07 -12.92 3.43
C ALA A 245 0.30 -13.26 2.15
N SER A 246 0.22 -14.56 1.82
CA SER A 246 -0.59 -15.06 0.70
C SER A 246 -2.08 -14.72 0.87
N ALA A 247 -2.63 -14.88 2.08
CA ALA A 247 -4.02 -14.53 2.36
C ALA A 247 -4.31 -13.04 2.18
N PHE A 248 -3.39 -12.15 2.59
CA PHE A 248 -3.51 -10.71 2.33
C PHE A 248 -3.45 -10.38 0.83
N ASN A 249 -2.57 -11.02 0.06
CA ASN A 249 -2.51 -10.85 -1.40
C ASN A 249 -3.85 -11.22 -2.07
N LEU A 250 -4.42 -12.37 -1.71
CA LEU A 250 -5.71 -12.81 -2.24
C LEU A 250 -6.83 -11.82 -1.86
N ALA A 251 -6.83 -11.32 -0.64
CA ALA A 251 -7.82 -10.36 -0.15
C ALA A 251 -7.75 -9.02 -0.90
N VAL A 252 -6.54 -8.49 -1.13
CA VAL A 252 -6.31 -7.28 -1.92
C VAL A 252 -6.84 -7.45 -3.34
N LYS A 253 -6.52 -8.58 -4.00
CA LYS A 253 -7.02 -8.90 -5.33
C LYS A 253 -8.54 -9.03 -5.38
N ALA A 254 -9.14 -9.66 -4.37
CA ALA A 254 -10.60 -9.81 -4.27
C ALA A 254 -11.30 -8.46 -4.07
N GLY A 255 -10.86 -7.64 -3.10
CA GLY A 255 -11.44 -6.33 -2.84
C GLY A 255 -11.34 -5.38 -4.03
N ARG A 256 -10.19 -5.38 -4.72
CA ARG A 256 -10.05 -4.57 -5.95
C ARG A 256 -11.00 -5.00 -7.07
N LYS A 257 -11.16 -6.31 -7.27
CA LYS A 257 -12.12 -6.82 -8.25
C LYS A 257 -13.56 -6.47 -7.88
N ALA A 258 -13.91 -6.53 -6.59
CA ALA A 258 -15.22 -6.12 -6.11
C ALA A 258 -15.48 -4.64 -6.42
N TYR A 259 -14.53 -3.75 -6.10
CA TYR A 259 -14.62 -2.32 -6.43
C TYR A 259 -14.81 -2.06 -7.94
N LEU A 260 -14.05 -2.76 -8.80
CA LEU A 260 -14.14 -2.58 -10.25
C LEU A 260 -15.43 -3.14 -10.86
N SER A 261 -16.12 -4.01 -10.14
CA SER A 261 -17.38 -4.60 -10.60
C SER A 261 -18.61 -3.71 -10.36
N GLY A 262 -18.50 -2.69 -9.51
CA GLY A 262 -19.56 -1.74 -9.17
C GLY A 262 -20.43 -2.19 -8.03
#